data_07cbd353c85c4259cb5f4619c5d2183b
#
_entry.id   07cbd353c85c4259cb5f4619c5d2183b
#
_cell.length_a   1.000
_cell.length_b   1.000
_cell.length_c   1.000
_cell.angle_alpha   90.00
_cell.angle_beta   90.00
_cell.angle_gamma   90.00
#
_symmetry.space_group_name_H-M   'P 1'
#
loop_
_entity.id
_entity.type
_entity.pdbx_description
1 polymer ?
#
loop_
_entity_poly.entity_id
_entity_poly.type
_entity_poly.pdbx_seq_one_letter_code
_entity_poly.pdbx_strand_id
1 'polypeptide(L)'
;MKHFLALLCALTISVGSMAVNPEKVSPTKNIILMITDGTSLSAVSAARWLQIYRNPAQTHLNLDPWLCGTVRTCNSDAPIGDSAPTTSCYVTGHLSRSAYVSTFPPYKGKDNIEPVDSTRAYAPMASILEAGRQLQGKSLGMVFTCQFCHATPADCSAHYYNRNASQLIADQIVHNGFDVVIGGGNSYLTADGENYLRSTGVSVHRNDLAAMRADKGDKMWALFGNVEMDYDIDRDTTQQPSLAEMTATALSKLSKNKDGFFLMVEGSKVDWAAHSNDPAALLNDFLAFDKACGVALDFARRNGNTTVIIVPDHGNSGFSLGRRDLPDYSRQTLEQLFGPVAKFQRTAEGLERILNAQPYDSLRSIFRTYEGIELNADEHSQIINCKGYKPSPIPEDLRQPNKSSVLYSSSLEGIIINILTKHSPFGWTTGGHTGEEVFLAVYNPRSQRPMGMTTNTELARYIQSLWGMEGKMDAFTDQIFAPHKSVFANYQMEITKPEQKNVWPVLTVTNPANGKQIKAYAFSNKVEVGSDAKTVRLPSVITYVDRNDMFYLPKTLVNYLK
;
A
#
# COMPACT_ATOMS: atom_id res chain seq x y z
N MET A 1 2.70 -33.69 70.53
CA MET A 1 2.01 -32.72 69.68
C MET A 1 2.97 -32.41 68.56
N LYS A 2 2.69 -32.95 67.37
CA LYS A 2 3.62 -32.93 66.21
C LYS A 2 3.15 -31.82 65.26
N HIS A 3 4.05 -30.88 64.98
CA HIS A 3 3.86 -29.85 63.98
C HIS A 3 4.11 -30.46 62.57
N PHE A 4 3.10 -30.43 61.73
CA PHE A 4 3.23 -30.68 60.27
C PHE A 4 3.47 -29.35 59.59
N LEU A 5 4.66 -29.18 59.05
CA LEU A 5 5.00 -28.08 58.18
C LEU A 5 4.66 -28.49 56.73
N ALA A 6 3.62 -27.87 56.13
CA ALA A 6 3.29 -28.06 54.72
C ALA A 6 4.13 -27.09 53.88
N LEU A 7 5.05 -27.61 53.10
CA LEU A 7 5.83 -26.83 52.11
C LEU A 7 5.01 -26.67 50.84
N LEU A 8 4.44 -25.49 50.63
CA LEU A 8 3.74 -25.15 49.39
C LEU A 8 4.80 -24.71 48.35
N CYS A 9 5.17 -25.60 47.43
CA CYS A 9 5.94 -25.22 46.23
C CYS A 9 5.03 -24.52 45.26
N ALA A 10 5.07 -23.20 45.23
CA ALA A 10 4.47 -22.41 44.15
C ALA A 10 5.34 -22.55 42.90
N LEU A 11 4.90 -23.38 41.96
CA LEU A 11 5.45 -23.39 40.60
C LEU A 11 4.93 -22.13 39.89
N THR A 12 5.70 -21.07 39.87
CA THR A 12 5.50 -19.96 38.95
C THR A 12 5.93 -20.40 37.57
N ILE A 13 4.95 -20.85 36.76
CA ILE A 13 5.15 -20.98 35.33
C ILE A 13 5.22 -19.55 34.80
N SER A 14 6.41 -19.00 34.63
CA SER A 14 6.62 -17.82 33.82
C SER A 14 6.34 -18.21 32.36
N VAL A 15 5.14 -17.90 31.88
CA VAL A 15 4.87 -17.85 30.44
C VAL A 15 5.69 -16.67 29.93
N GLY A 16 6.96 -16.91 29.66
CA GLY A 16 7.76 -15.96 28.90
C GLY A 16 7.11 -15.83 27.52
N SER A 17 6.65 -14.63 27.18
CA SER A 17 6.33 -14.30 25.81
C SER A 17 7.60 -14.59 25.00
N MET A 18 7.57 -15.65 24.20
CA MET A 18 8.62 -15.90 23.22
C MET A 18 8.43 -14.91 22.07
N ALA A 19 8.77 -13.65 22.30
CA ALA A 19 9.12 -12.78 21.20
C ALA A 19 10.27 -13.50 20.46
N VAL A 20 10.09 -13.77 19.17
CA VAL A 20 11.15 -14.37 18.36
C VAL A 20 12.33 -13.41 18.42
N ASN A 21 13.44 -13.84 19.02
CA ASN A 21 14.65 -13.03 19.00
C ASN A 21 15.11 -12.91 17.54
N PRO A 22 15.11 -11.70 16.94
CA PRO A 22 15.45 -11.49 15.54
C PRO A 22 16.83 -12.04 15.15
N GLU A 23 17.78 -12.06 16.08
CA GLU A 23 19.13 -12.63 15.88
C GLU A 23 19.13 -14.13 15.54
N LYS A 24 18.02 -14.84 15.77
CA LYS A 24 17.88 -16.29 15.51
C LYS A 24 17.08 -16.60 14.25
N VAL A 25 16.61 -15.59 13.52
CA VAL A 25 15.84 -15.81 12.28
C VAL A 25 16.79 -16.27 11.17
N SER A 26 16.54 -17.44 10.64
CA SER A 26 17.32 -17.95 9.49
C SER A 26 16.94 -17.21 8.22
N PRO A 27 17.90 -16.68 7.46
CA PRO A 27 17.62 -15.94 6.24
C PRO A 27 16.79 -16.73 5.23
N THR A 28 15.87 -16.06 4.55
CA THR A 28 15.18 -16.58 3.37
C THR A 28 15.64 -15.82 2.13
N LYS A 29 15.61 -16.51 0.99
CA LYS A 29 16.08 -15.94 -0.27
C LYS A 29 15.16 -14.85 -0.79
N ASN A 30 13.85 -15.07 -0.66
CA ASN A 30 12.82 -14.19 -1.16
C ASN A 30 11.91 -13.69 -0.03
N ILE A 31 11.43 -12.47 -0.16
CA ILE A 31 10.44 -11.88 0.73
C ILE A 31 9.25 -11.42 -0.12
N ILE A 32 8.03 -11.77 0.30
CA ILE A 32 6.80 -11.23 -0.24
C ILE A 32 6.09 -10.52 0.91
N LEU A 33 5.91 -9.22 0.79
CA LEU A 33 5.16 -8.38 1.72
C LEU A 33 3.79 -8.07 1.09
N MET A 34 2.73 -8.62 1.70
CA MET A 34 1.35 -8.45 1.27
C MET A 34 0.68 -7.45 2.21
N ILE A 35 0.29 -6.29 1.69
CA ILE A 35 -0.37 -5.23 2.46
C ILE A 35 -1.82 -5.12 2.01
N THR A 36 -2.76 -5.28 2.92
CA THR A 36 -4.15 -4.91 2.69
C THR A 36 -4.42 -3.57 3.37
N ASP A 37 -4.44 -2.52 2.55
CA ASP A 37 -4.53 -1.14 3.03
C ASP A 37 -5.83 -0.93 3.85
N GLY A 38 -5.72 -0.24 4.98
CA GLY A 38 -6.85 0.20 5.79
C GLY A 38 -7.79 -0.92 6.28
N THR A 39 -7.26 -2.09 6.67
CA THR A 39 -8.11 -3.25 6.93
C THR A 39 -8.25 -3.61 8.41
N SER A 40 -9.45 -3.39 8.95
CA SER A 40 -9.84 -3.84 10.29
C SER A 40 -10.12 -5.35 10.35
N LEU A 41 -9.84 -5.99 11.49
CA LEU A 41 -10.06 -7.45 11.67
C LEU A 41 -11.53 -7.87 11.47
N SER A 42 -12.48 -6.97 11.76
CA SER A 42 -13.90 -7.20 11.53
C SER A 42 -14.26 -7.30 10.04
N ALA A 43 -13.56 -6.59 9.16
CA ALA A 43 -13.71 -6.71 7.71
C ALA A 43 -13.26 -8.11 7.23
N VAL A 44 -12.13 -8.61 7.76
CA VAL A 44 -11.64 -9.98 7.49
C VAL A 44 -12.69 -11.03 7.89
N SER A 45 -13.29 -10.85 9.08
CA SER A 45 -14.34 -11.76 9.57
C SER A 45 -15.58 -11.75 8.68
N ALA A 46 -16.04 -10.57 8.26
CA ALA A 46 -17.20 -10.43 7.38
C ALA A 46 -16.94 -11.03 5.99
N ALA A 47 -15.76 -10.79 5.41
CA ALA A 47 -15.36 -11.36 4.13
C ALA A 47 -15.30 -12.90 4.18
N ARG A 48 -14.79 -13.48 5.28
CA ARG A 48 -14.78 -14.93 5.51
C ARG A 48 -16.20 -15.50 5.54
N TRP A 49 -17.12 -14.87 6.26
CA TRP A 49 -18.50 -15.31 6.30
C TRP A 49 -19.20 -15.17 4.95
N LEU A 50 -18.93 -14.11 4.19
CA LEU A 50 -19.44 -13.96 2.83
C LEU A 50 -18.91 -15.07 1.91
N GLN A 51 -17.63 -15.43 2.01
CA GLN A 51 -17.05 -16.55 1.26
C GLN A 51 -17.72 -17.87 1.62
N ILE A 52 -17.90 -18.16 2.92
CA ILE A 52 -18.60 -19.38 3.40
C ILE A 52 -20.02 -19.42 2.88
N TYR A 53 -20.73 -18.29 2.90
CA TYR A 53 -22.09 -18.20 2.38
C TYR A 53 -22.14 -18.51 0.87
N ARG A 54 -21.22 -17.91 0.09
CA ARG A 54 -21.13 -18.13 -1.38
C ARG A 54 -20.67 -19.55 -1.73
N ASN A 55 -19.80 -20.11 -0.93
CA ASN A 55 -19.26 -21.47 -1.14
C ASN A 55 -18.98 -22.17 0.20
N PRO A 56 -19.95 -22.95 0.73
CA PRO A 56 -19.81 -23.64 2.02
C PRO A 56 -18.66 -24.65 2.11
N ALA A 57 -18.06 -25.04 0.99
CA ALA A 57 -16.87 -25.89 0.99
C ALA A 57 -15.58 -25.12 1.31
N GLN A 58 -15.59 -23.80 1.20
CA GLN A 58 -14.47 -22.90 1.51
C GLN A 58 -14.66 -22.25 2.88
N THR A 59 -14.34 -22.97 3.94
CA THR A 59 -14.53 -22.53 5.33
C THR A 59 -13.46 -21.58 5.84
N HIS A 60 -12.37 -21.39 5.09
CA HIS A 60 -11.21 -20.59 5.47
C HIS A 60 -10.78 -19.66 4.34
N LEU A 61 -10.28 -18.48 4.70
CA LEU A 61 -9.50 -17.63 3.81
C LEU A 61 -8.12 -18.25 3.59
N ASN A 62 -7.44 -17.88 2.51
CA ASN A 62 -6.07 -18.35 2.23
C ASN A 62 -5.09 -17.96 3.33
N LEU A 63 -5.27 -16.77 3.94
CA LEU A 63 -4.42 -16.28 5.01
C LEU A 63 -4.65 -16.93 6.38
N ASP A 64 -5.84 -17.50 6.65
CA ASP A 64 -6.24 -17.97 7.98
C ASP A 64 -5.25 -18.97 8.63
N PRO A 65 -4.68 -19.96 7.94
CA PRO A 65 -3.73 -20.89 8.54
C PRO A 65 -2.42 -20.23 9.03
N TRP A 66 -2.15 -19.01 8.59
CA TRP A 66 -0.91 -18.30 8.82
C TRP A 66 -1.04 -17.17 9.85
N LEU A 67 -2.25 -16.88 10.33
CA LEU A 67 -2.46 -15.92 11.42
C LEU A 67 -1.60 -16.29 12.63
N CYS A 68 -0.84 -15.32 13.13
CA CYS A 68 0.13 -15.57 14.21
C CYS A 68 0.17 -14.46 15.26
N GLY A 69 -0.45 -13.32 15.02
CA GLY A 69 -0.48 -12.22 15.99
C GLY A 69 -1.18 -10.98 15.49
N THR A 70 -0.85 -9.87 16.12
CA THR A 70 -1.31 -8.53 15.76
C THR A 70 -0.14 -7.56 15.71
N VAL A 71 -0.32 -6.44 15.00
CA VAL A 71 0.65 -5.35 14.93
C VAL A 71 -0.01 -4.07 15.43
N ARG A 72 0.63 -3.43 16.42
CA ARG A 72 0.32 -2.06 16.78
C ARG A 72 0.97 -1.14 15.76
N THR A 73 0.16 -0.52 14.92
CA THR A 73 0.60 0.45 13.93
C THR A 73 0.42 1.87 14.46
N CYS A 74 1.41 2.72 14.21
CA CYS A 74 1.34 4.14 14.54
C CYS A 74 2.30 4.94 13.66
N ASN A 75 2.07 6.26 13.60
CA ASN A 75 3.03 7.21 13.06
C ASN A 75 3.93 7.73 14.18
N SER A 76 4.96 8.47 13.87
CA SER A 76 5.80 9.12 14.91
C SER A 76 5.02 10.18 15.72
N ASP A 77 3.97 10.75 15.16
CA ASP A 77 3.19 11.86 15.70
C ASP A 77 1.70 11.54 15.96
N ALA A 78 1.24 10.31 15.68
CA ALA A 78 -0.16 9.94 15.89
C ALA A 78 -0.33 8.43 16.17
N PRO A 79 -1.22 8.04 17.12
CA PRO A 79 -1.54 6.64 17.37
C PRO A 79 -2.40 6.01 16.27
N ILE A 80 -3.12 6.81 15.48
CA ILE A 80 -3.86 6.35 14.31
C ILE A 80 -2.90 6.40 13.11
N GLY A 81 -2.66 5.25 12.49
CA GLY A 81 -1.75 5.10 11.36
C GLY A 81 -2.27 5.79 10.09
N ASP A 82 -1.34 6.14 9.20
CA ASP A 82 -1.57 6.58 7.81
C ASP A 82 -0.69 5.73 6.90
N SER A 83 -1.15 5.39 5.70
CA SER A 83 -0.50 4.42 4.80
C SER A 83 0.98 4.74 4.55
N ALA A 84 1.33 6.03 4.34
CA ALA A 84 2.71 6.41 4.09
C ALA A 84 3.63 6.12 5.31
N PRO A 85 3.43 6.67 6.51
CA PRO A 85 4.36 6.46 7.62
C PRO A 85 4.39 5.02 8.14
N THR A 86 3.29 4.27 8.04
CA THR A 86 3.24 2.88 8.52
C THR A 86 3.94 1.92 7.56
N THR A 87 3.73 2.07 6.25
CA THR A 87 4.49 1.31 5.24
C THR A 87 5.96 1.72 5.22
N SER A 88 6.27 3.04 5.35
CA SER A 88 7.65 3.51 5.58
C SER A 88 8.32 2.71 6.71
N CYS A 89 7.61 2.55 7.83
CA CYS A 89 8.15 1.84 8.98
C CYS A 89 8.46 0.38 8.65
N TYR A 90 7.56 -0.33 7.95
CA TYR A 90 7.77 -1.74 7.57
C TYR A 90 9.01 -1.94 6.69
N VAL A 91 9.32 -1.01 5.81
CA VAL A 91 10.42 -1.16 4.85
C VAL A 91 11.72 -0.49 5.28
N THR A 92 11.69 0.48 6.21
CA THR A 92 12.90 1.19 6.67
C THR A 92 13.33 0.82 8.09
N GLY A 93 12.38 0.46 8.97
CA GLY A 93 12.62 0.18 10.39
C GLY A 93 12.48 1.40 11.29
N HIS A 94 12.10 2.55 10.77
CA HIS A 94 11.92 3.78 11.51
C HIS A 94 10.49 4.30 11.41
N LEU A 95 9.97 4.87 12.50
CA LEU A 95 8.72 5.61 12.46
C LEU A 95 8.88 6.87 11.60
N SER A 96 7.95 7.06 10.69
CA SER A 96 7.81 8.30 9.90
C SER A 96 6.61 9.09 10.39
N ARG A 97 6.46 10.31 9.88
CA ARG A 97 5.36 11.20 10.24
C ARG A 97 4.19 11.04 9.28
N SER A 98 2.98 11.37 9.74
CA SER A 98 1.79 11.47 8.89
C SER A 98 2.08 12.17 7.56
N ALA A 99 1.68 11.56 6.45
CA ALA A 99 1.91 11.99 5.08
C ALA A 99 3.38 11.99 4.57
N TYR A 100 4.35 11.50 5.34
CA TYR A 100 5.75 11.40 4.91
C TYR A 100 6.03 10.03 4.31
N VAL A 101 6.73 10.01 3.19
CA VAL A 101 7.15 8.84 2.43
C VAL A 101 8.63 8.59 2.73
N SER A 102 8.95 7.49 3.40
CA SER A 102 10.30 7.02 3.76
C SER A 102 11.31 8.15 4.09
N THR A 103 10.86 9.05 4.97
CA THR A 103 11.60 10.27 5.34
C THR A 103 11.57 10.44 6.86
N PHE A 104 12.73 10.77 7.46
CA PHE A 104 12.83 11.00 8.90
C PHE A 104 11.95 12.16 9.35
N PRO A 105 11.17 11.99 10.44
CA PRO A 105 10.30 13.01 10.96
C PRO A 105 11.09 14.13 11.65
N PRO A 106 10.61 15.38 11.63
CA PRO A 106 11.15 16.43 12.48
C PRO A 106 10.73 16.20 13.94
N TYR A 107 11.56 16.64 14.89
CA TYR A 107 11.20 16.64 16.31
C TYR A 107 10.04 17.60 16.59
N LYS A 108 9.02 17.14 17.31
CA LYS A 108 7.85 17.94 17.71
C LYS A 108 7.58 17.91 19.22
N GLY A 109 8.58 17.65 20.03
CA GLY A 109 8.43 17.65 21.49
C GLY A 109 7.50 16.56 21.97
N LYS A 110 6.45 16.94 22.72
CA LYS A 110 5.49 16.00 23.33
C LYS A 110 4.57 15.30 22.33
N ASP A 111 4.49 15.78 21.09
CA ASP A 111 3.66 15.19 20.04
C ASP A 111 4.30 13.96 19.41
N ASN A 112 5.56 13.67 19.71
CA ASN A 112 6.21 12.44 19.27
C ASN A 112 5.86 11.27 20.20
N ILE A 113 5.36 10.17 19.62
CA ILE A 113 5.04 8.93 20.34
C ILE A 113 6.31 8.21 20.79
N GLU A 114 7.34 8.23 19.93
CA GLU A 114 8.66 7.65 20.22
C GLU A 114 9.75 8.72 19.98
N PRO A 115 10.93 8.59 20.60
CA PRO A 115 12.05 9.49 20.34
C PRO A 115 12.43 9.51 18.86
N VAL A 116 12.60 10.71 18.30
CA VAL A 116 13.06 10.91 16.92
C VAL A 116 14.42 11.61 16.89
N ASP A 117 15.26 11.25 15.93
CA ASP A 117 16.54 11.93 15.69
C ASP A 117 16.30 13.24 14.90
N SER A 118 16.25 14.35 15.61
CA SER A 118 16.04 15.66 15.01
C SER A 118 17.17 16.11 14.09
N THR A 119 18.35 15.51 14.20
CA THR A 119 19.51 15.87 13.34
C THR A 119 19.32 15.35 11.91
N ARG A 120 18.46 14.34 11.73
CA ARG A 120 18.12 13.75 10.44
C ARG A 120 16.78 14.24 9.87
N ALA A 121 16.16 15.24 10.49
CA ALA A 121 14.85 15.76 10.05
C ALA A 121 14.79 15.98 8.54
N TYR A 122 13.76 15.43 7.89
CA TYR A 122 13.52 15.43 6.45
C TYR A 122 14.52 14.64 5.60
N ALA A 123 15.53 14.00 6.18
CA ALA A 123 16.43 13.14 5.43
C ALA A 123 15.72 11.86 4.95
N PRO A 124 16.08 11.32 3.78
CA PRO A 124 15.59 10.04 3.31
C PRO A 124 15.98 8.89 4.24
N MET A 125 15.14 7.88 4.34
CA MET A 125 15.40 6.59 4.99
C MET A 125 15.49 5.51 3.92
N ALA A 126 16.65 4.85 3.78
CA ALA A 126 16.78 3.77 2.82
C ALA A 126 15.87 2.59 3.17
N SER A 127 15.21 2.04 2.17
CA SER A 127 14.35 0.87 2.31
C SER A 127 15.14 -0.44 2.25
N ILE A 128 14.59 -1.51 2.82
CA ILE A 128 15.14 -2.87 2.71
C ILE A 128 15.20 -3.34 1.24
N LEU A 129 14.32 -2.80 0.37
CA LEU A 129 14.31 -3.09 -1.05
C LEU A 129 15.57 -2.52 -1.72
N GLU A 130 15.90 -1.25 -1.45
CA GLU A 130 17.12 -0.62 -1.95
C GLU A 130 18.38 -1.32 -1.45
N ALA A 131 18.41 -1.69 -0.17
CA ALA A 131 19.52 -2.45 0.40
C ALA A 131 19.66 -3.84 -0.24
N GLY A 132 18.55 -4.55 -0.41
CA GLY A 132 18.54 -5.86 -1.06
C GLY A 132 19.05 -5.80 -2.50
N ARG A 133 18.62 -4.80 -3.28
CA ARG A 133 19.09 -4.59 -4.64
C ARG A 133 20.59 -4.26 -4.68
N GLN A 134 21.03 -3.25 -3.91
CA GLN A 134 22.39 -2.72 -4.03
C GLN A 134 23.44 -3.61 -3.39
N LEU A 135 23.11 -4.27 -2.28
CA LEU A 135 24.07 -5.08 -1.52
C LEU A 135 23.99 -6.57 -1.81
N GLN A 136 22.84 -7.06 -2.29
CA GLN A 136 22.59 -8.50 -2.45
C GLN A 136 22.11 -8.90 -3.85
N GLY A 137 22.02 -7.97 -4.80
CA GLY A 137 21.61 -8.26 -6.18
C GLY A 137 20.15 -8.74 -6.35
N LYS A 138 19.29 -8.42 -5.38
CA LYS A 138 17.88 -8.83 -5.41
C LYS A 138 17.11 -8.14 -6.53
N SER A 139 16.19 -8.84 -7.17
CA SER A 139 15.18 -8.23 -8.03
C SER A 139 14.06 -7.62 -7.19
N LEU A 140 13.49 -6.52 -7.69
CA LEU A 140 12.44 -5.78 -7.00
C LEU A 140 11.14 -5.79 -7.80
N GLY A 141 10.02 -6.02 -7.12
CA GLY A 141 8.70 -5.95 -7.71
C GLY A 141 7.67 -5.27 -6.81
N MET A 142 6.69 -4.65 -7.47
CA MET A 142 5.50 -4.08 -6.82
C MET A 142 4.25 -4.43 -7.62
N VAL A 143 3.18 -4.79 -6.93
CA VAL A 143 1.85 -5.05 -7.48
C VAL A 143 0.82 -4.36 -6.60
N PHE A 144 -0.11 -3.61 -7.17
CA PHE A 144 -1.08 -2.80 -6.42
C PHE A 144 -2.31 -2.49 -7.29
N THR A 145 -3.37 -1.96 -6.70
CA THR A 145 -4.59 -1.55 -7.42
C THR A 145 -4.78 -0.03 -7.47
N CYS A 146 -4.03 0.75 -6.67
CA CYS A 146 -3.92 2.21 -6.77
C CYS A 146 -2.93 2.65 -7.86
N GLN A 147 -2.58 3.94 -7.94
CA GLN A 147 -1.48 4.44 -8.75
C GLN A 147 -0.11 4.11 -8.12
N PHE A 148 0.91 3.84 -8.95
CA PHE A 148 2.24 3.42 -8.48
C PHE A 148 2.96 4.46 -7.60
N CYS A 149 2.53 5.72 -7.63
CA CYS A 149 3.03 6.80 -6.77
C CYS A 149 2.12 7.09 -5.57
N HIS A 150 1.12 6.24 -5.27
CA HIS A 150 0.37 6.29 -4.01
C HIS A 150 1.25 5.93 -2.83
N ALA A 151 0.81 6.22 -1.62
CA ALA A 151 1.62 6.13 -0.40
C ALA A 151 2.34 4.79 -0.25
N THR A 152 1.62 3.68 -0.23
CA THR A 152 2.16 2.34 0.03
C THR A 152 3.21 1.89 -1.00
N PRO A 153 2.98 2.01 -2.33
CA PRO A 153 4.04 1.73 -3.31
C PRO A 153 5.21 2.72 -3.23
N ALA A 154 4.93 4.01 -2.93
CA ALA A 154 5.95 5.04 -2.85
C ALA A 154 6.98 4.76 -1.77
N ASP A 155 6.55 4.30 -0.59
CA ASP A 155 7.42 4.03 0.55
C ASP A 155 8.48 2.96 0.26
N CYS A 156 8.24 2.11 -0.72
CA CYS A 156 9.21 1.08 -1.09
C CYS A 156 10.50 1.67 -1.67
N SER A 157 10.48 2.89 -2.24
CA SER A 157 11.65 3.43 -2.91
C SER A 157 11.65 4.92 -3.23
N ALA A 158 10.67 5.68 -2.77
CA ALA A 158 10.66 7.13 -2.89
C ALA A 158 10.81 7.77 -1.51
N HIS A 159 11.30 9.00 -1.48
CA HIS A 159 11.62 9.68 -0.23
C HIS A 159 11.22 11.15 -0.34
N TYR A 160 10.13 11.51 0.34
CA TYR A 160 9.68 12.89 0.40
C TYR A 160 8.72 13.13 1.58
N TYR A 161 8.74 14.32 2.13
CA TYR A 161 7.93 14.68 3.30
C TYR A 161 6.44 15.00 2.98
N ASN A 162 6.00 14.74 1.74
CA ASN A 162 4.62 14.99 1.32
C ASN A 162 4.17 13.95 0.28
N ARG A 163 3.33 13.00 0.68
CA ARG A 163 2.76 11.94 -0.16
C ARG A 163 1.96 12.46 -1.38
N ASN A 164 1.48 13.72 -1.30
CA ASN A 164 0.69 14.32 -2.38
C ASN A 164 1.55 14.89 -3.53
N ALA A 165 2.89 14.84 -3.42
CA ALA A 165 3.79 15.24 -4.50
C ALA A 165 3.93 14.13 -5.56
N SER A 166 2.80 13.68 -6.13
CA SER A 166 2.69 12.45 -6.92
C SER A 166 3.68 12.35 -8.08
N GLN A 167 3.88 13.43 -8.87
CA GLN A 167 4.81 13.37 -10.00
C GLN A 167 6.27 13.27 -9.55
N LEU A 168 6.65 13.98 -8.48
CA LEU A 168 7.97 13.91 -7.88
C LEU A 168 8.27 12.51 -7.35
N ILE A 169 7.29 11.87 -6.72
CA ILE A 169 7.36 10.50 -6.22
C ILE A 169 7.46 9.52 -7.39
N ALA A 170 6.63 9.69 -8.43
CA ALA A 170 6.65 8.86 -9.62
C ALA A 170 8.02 8.86 -10.30
N ASP A 171 8.65 10.03 -10.45
CA ASP A 171 9.97 10.16 -11.06
C ASP A 171 11.06 9.42 -10.25
N GLN A 172 10.98 9.43 -8.92
CA GLN A 172 11.89 8.64 -8.08
C GLN A 172 11.71 7.13 -8.31
N ILE A 173 10.47 6.64 -8.29
CA ILE A 173 10.17 5.20 -8.48
C ILE A 173 10.65 4.71 -9.84
N VAL A 174 10.41 5.48 -10.90
CA VAL A 174 10.88 5.18 -12.27
C VAL A 174 12.40 4.98 -12.30
N HIS A 175 13.15 5.77 -11.55
CA HIS A 175 14.61 5.73 -11.56
C HIS A 175 15.24 4.83 -10.50
N ASN A 176 14.45 4.24 -9.59
CA ASN A 176 14.98 3.39 -8.52
C ASN A 176 15.08 1.88 -8.88
N GLY A 177 14.82 1.56 -10.15
CA GLY A 177 15.22 0.27 -10.74
C GLY A 177 14.38 -0.93 -10.34
N PHE A 178 13.07 -0.78 -10.25
CA PHE A 178 12.16 -1.91 -10.13
C PHE A 178 12.15 -2.74 -11.43
N ASP A 179 12.27 -4.05 -11.26
CA ASP A 179 12.25 -4.99 -12.38
C ASP A 179 10.81 -5.27 -12.84
N VAL A 180 9.86 -5.35 -11.89
CA VAL A 180 8.45 -5.61 -12.19
C VAL A 180 7.55 -4.65 -11.43
N VAL A 181 6.70 -3.90 -12.16
CA VAL A 181 5.65 -3.05 -11.59
C VAL A 181 4.36 -3.31 -12.35
N ILE A 182 3.30 -3.70 -11.62
CA ILE A 182 1.99 -3.96 -12.23
C ILE A 182 0.90 -3.34 -11.36
N GLY A 183 0.11 -2.43 -11.92
CA GLY A 183 -0.96 -1.76 -11.18
C GLY A 183 -1.54 -0.56 -11.92
N GLY A 184 -2.06 0.42 -11.17
CA GLY A 184 -2.59 1.67 -11.70
C GLY A 184 -1.52 2.75 -11.95
N GLY A 185 -1.94 3.93 -12.44
CA GLY A 185 -1.08 5.11 -12.53
C GLY A 185 -0.52 5.44 -13.91
N ASN A 186 -1.20 4.99 -14.96
CA ASN A 186 -0.75 5.21 -16.33
C ASN A 186 -0.46 6.69 -16.67
N SER A 187 -1.20 7.65 -16.09
CA SER A 187 -1.02 9.09 -16.31
C SER A 187 0.23 9.67 -15.62
N TYR A 188 0.81 8.97 -14.64
CA TYR A 188 2.01 9.44 -13.91
C TYR A 188 3.32 8.99 -14.55
N LEU A 189 3.30 8.02 -15.45
CA LEU A 189 4.48 7.63 -16.20
C LEU A 189 4.66 8.57 -17.39
N THR A 190 5.62 9.47 -17.30
CA THR A 190 5.96 10.43 -18.37
C THR A 190 6.61 9.72 -19.57
N ALA A 191 6.60 10.38 -20.74
CA ALA A 191 7.30 9.85 -21.91
C ALA A 191 8.82 9.65 -21.66
N ASP A 192 9.45 10.57 -20.94
CA ASP A 192 10.87 10.46 -20.58
C ASP A 192 11.11 9.31 -19.60
N GLY A 193 10.22 9.13 -18.63
CA GLY A 193 10.25 7.98 -17.71
C GLY A 193 10.11 6.65 -18.45
N GLU A 194 9.18 6.56 -19.40
CA GLU A 194 9.01 5.37 -20.23
C GLU A 194 10.25 5.09 -21.09
N ASN A 195 10.81 6.11 -21.74
CA ASN A 195 12.03 6.00 -22.53
C ASN A 195 13.19 5.51 -21.65
N TYR A 196 13.30 6.03 -20.42
CA TYR A 196 14.31 5.57 -19.46
C TYR A 196 14.09 4.08 -19.12
N LEU A 197 12.89 3.65 -18.74
CA LEU A 197 12.60 2.24 -18.42
C LEU A 197 12.96 1.33 -19.59
N ARG A 198 12.52 1.66 -20.81
CA ARG A 198 12.85 0.89 -22.02
C ARG A 198 14.36 0.81 -22.27
N SER A 199 15.11 1.89 -22.01
CA SER A 199 16.57 1.93 -22.15
C SER A 199 17.29 1.01 -21.14
N THR A 200 16.63 0.64 -20.04
CA THR A 200 17.14 -0.31 -19.02
C THR A 200 16.67 -1.75 -19.24
N GLY A 201 16.01 -2.01 -20.36
CA GLY A 201 15.52 -3.34 -20.74
C GLY A 201 14.18 -3.72 -20.13
N VAL A 202 13.41 -2.75 -19.62
CA VAL A 202 12.06 -2.96 -19.11
C VAL A 202 11.05 -2.88 -20.25
N SER A 203 10.20 -3.90 -20.42
CA SER A 203 9.02 -3.83 -21.27
C SER A 203 7.97 -2.94 -20.59
N VAL A 204 7.36 -2.02 -21.34
CA VAL A 204 6.31 -1.13 -20.80
C VAL A 204 5.02 -1.34 -21.57
N HIS A 205 3.95 -1.70 -20.85
CA HIS A 205 2.59 -1.91 -21.37
C HIS A 205 1.63 -0.94 -20.70
N ARG A 206 0.81 -0.24 -21.50
CA ARG A 206 -0.17 0.74 -21.03
C ARG A 206 -1.57 0.32 -21.46
N ASN A 207 -2.43 0.01 -20.48
CA ASN A 207 -3.81 -0.45 -20.73
C ASN A 207 -3.89 -1.59 -21.77
N ASP A 208 -2.90 -2.47 -21.78
CA ASP A 208 -2.79 -3.57 -22.75
C ASP A 208 -2.59 -4.90 -22.00
N LEU A 209 -3.71 -5.51 -21.61
CA LEU A 209 -3.73 -6.79 -20.90
C LEU A 209 -3.20 -7.93 -21.77
N ALA A 210 -3.46 -7.89 -23.09
CA ALA A 210 -2.99 -8.92 -23.99
C ALA A 210 -1.46 -8.90 -24.12
N ALA A 211 -0.86 -7.70 -24.25
CA ALA A 211 0.58 -7.54 -24.28
C ALA A 211 1.23 -7.93 -22.95
N MET A 212 0.64 -7.56 -21.80
CA MET A 212 1.12 -8.01 -20.49
C MET A 212 1.17 -9.55 -20.40
N ARG A 213 0.09 -10.23 -20.81
CA ARG A 213 0.00 -11.71 -20.81
C ARG A 213 0.99 -12.37 -21.77
N ALA A 214 1.25 -11.74 -22.90
CA ALA A 214 2.17 -12.26 -23.92
C ALA A 214 3.65 -12.01 -23.60
N ASP A 215 3.97 -11.11 -22.67
CA ASP A 215 5.32 -10.68 -22.35
C ASP A 215 6.17 -11.81 -21.75
N LYS A 216 7.30 -12.13 -22.40
CA LYS A 216 8.27 -13.16 -21.98
C LYS A 216 9.55 -12.58 -21.37
N GLY A 217 9.69 -11.25 -21.35
CA GLY A 217 10.83 -10.56 -20.76
C GLY A 217 10.97 -10.80 -19.25
N ASP A 218 12.14 -10.52 -18.72
CA ASP A 218 12.40 -10.66 -17.28
C ASP A 218 11.98 -9.43 -16.49
N LYS A 219 11.88 -8.28 -17.16
CA LYS A 219 11.50 -7.00 -16.56
C LYS A 219 10.28 -6.41 -17.27
N MET A 220 9.31 -5.95 -16.51
CA MET A 220 8.06 -5.45 -17.05
C MET A 220 7.41 -4.40 -16.14
N TRP A 221 6.95 -3.31 -16.75
CA TRP A 221 5.97 -2.41 -16.17
C TRP A 221 4.67 -2.51 -16.96
N ALA A 222 3.57 -2.82 -16.29
CA ALA A 222 2.24 -2.88 -16.90
C ALA A 222 1.27 -2.03 -16.08
N LEU A 223 0.82 -0.91 -16.65
CA LEU A 223 -0.01 0.08 -15.97
C LEU A 223 -1.40 0.13 -16.58
N PHE A 224 -2.41 0.01 -15.71
CA PHE A 224 -3.82 -0.01 -16.06
C PHE A 224 -4.57 1.15 -15.39
N GLY A 225 -5.61 1.65 -16.03
CA GLY A 225 -6.30 2.85 -15.57
C GLY A 225 -5.45 4.11 -15.69
N ASN A 226 -6.06 5.27 -15.71
CA ASN A 226 -5.31 6.54 -15.78
C ASN A 226 -4.66 6.86 -14.44
N VAL A 227 -5.42 6.77 -13.36
CA VAL A 227 -4.96 6.97 -11.98
C VAL A 227 -4.90 5.62 -11.27
N GLU A 228 -6.04 5.02 -10.96
CA GLU A 228 -6.15 3.70 -10.33
C GLU A 228 -6.82 2.66 -11.23
N MET A 229 -6.81 1.41 -10.81
CA MET A 229 -7.61 0.33 -11.39
C MET A 229 -9.05 0.36 -10.84
N ASP A 230 -9.98 -0.27 -11.55
CA ASP A 230 -11.33 -0.48 -11.03
C ASP A 230 -11.32 -1.38 -9.77
N TYR A 231 -12.37 -1.27 -8.93
CA TYR A 231 -12.64 -2.26 -7.90
C TYR A 231 -12.81 -3.65 -8.53
N ASP A 232 -12.39 -4.70 -7.83
CA ASP A 232 -12.36 -6.06 -8.43
C ASP A 232 -13.73 -6.51 -8.96
N ILE A 233 -14.81 -6.17 -8.26
CA ILE A 233 -16.18 -6.53 -8.65
C ILE A 233 -16.69 -5.73 -9.87
N ASP A 234 -16.17 -4.54 -10.13
CA ASP A 234 -16.53 -3.66 -11.26
C ASP A 234 -15.61 -3.85 -12.47
N ARG A 235 -14.47 -4.48 -12.26
CA ARG A 235 -13.40 -4.60 -13.23
C ARG A 235 -13.85 -5.34 -14.51
N ASP A 236 -13.56 -4.75 -15.66
CA ASP A 236 -13.64 -5.46 -16.95
C ASP A 236 -12.46 -6.44 -17.06
N THR A 237 -12.77 -7.72 -16.93
CA THR A 237 -11.79 -8.80 -16.95
C THR A 237 -11.11 -8.99 -18.31
N THR A 238 -11.60 -8.33 -19.35
CA THR A 238 -10.98 -8.31 -20.69
C THR A 238 -9.97 -7.19 -20.86
N GLN A 239 -10.01 -6.18 -19.98
CA GLN A 239 -9.18 -4.97 -20.07
C GLN A 239 -8.18 -4.87 -18.91
N GLN A 240 -8.53 -5.34 -17.73
CA GLN A 240 -7.69 -5.23 -16.54
C GLN A 240 -7.48 -6.61 -15.89
N PRO A 241 -6.25 -6.91 -15.43
CA PRO A 241 -5.94 -8.14 -14.70
C PRO A 241 -6.50 -8.10 -13.27
N SER A 242 -6.72 -9.27 -12.65
CA SER A 242 -6.97 -9.33 -11.21
C SER A 242 -5.67 -9.17 -10.41
N LEU A 243 -5.78 -8.80 -9.12
CA LEU A 243 -4.62 -8.73 -8.21
C LEU A 243 -3.88 -10.08 -8.14
N ALA A 244 -4.61 -11.18 -8.14
CA ALA A 244 -4.04 -12.53 -8.16
C ALA A 244 -3.26 -12.81 -9.45
N GLU A 245 -3.77 -12.40 -10.63
CA GLU A 245 -3.09 -12.54 -11.91
C GLU A 245 -1.82 -11.68 -11.95
N MET A 246 -1.88 -10.44 -11.49
CA MET A 246 -0.72 -9.54 -11.39
C MET A 246 0.36 -10.13 -10.49
N THR A 247 -0.04 -10.67 -9.33
CA THR A 247 0.87 -11.32 -8.38
C THR A 247 1.55 -12.55 -9.00
N ALA A 248 0.80 -13.42 -9.68
CA ALA A 248 1.35 -14.58 -10.37
C ALA A 248 2.34 -14.17 -11.47
N THR A 249 2.01 -13.14 -12.23
CA THR A 249 2.86 -12.60 -13.29
C THR A 249 4.17 -12.05 -12.72
N ALA A 250 4.11 -11.25 -11.66
CA ALA A 250 5.29 -10.71 -10.99
C ALA A 250 6.20 -11.82 -10.45
N LEU A 251 5.63 -12.81 -9.77
CA LEU A 251 6.37 -13.96 -9.24
C LEU A 251 7.07 -14.76 -10.36
N SER A 252 6.42 -14.95 -11.51
CA SER A 252 6.98 -15.70 -12.65
C SER A 252 8.22 -15.03 -13.22
N LYS A 253 8.32 -13.70 -13.15
CA LYS A 253 9.46 -12.91 -13.62
C LYS A 253 10.55 -12.80 -12.56
N LEU A 254 10.20 -12.37 -11.36
CA LEU A 254 11.15 -12.12 -10.27
C LEU A 254 11.88 -13.40 -9.82
N SER A 255 11.21 -14.55 -9.84
CA SER A 255 11.79 -15.83 -9.41
C SER A 255 12.93 -16.34 -10.32
N LYS A 256 13.12 -15.75 -11.50
CA LYS A 256 14.25 -16.06 -12.39
C LYS A 256 15.58 -15.56 -11.84
N ASN A 257 15.57 -14.55 -10.96
CA ASN A 257 16.77 -14.06 -10.32
C ASN A 257 17.32 -15.09 -9.31
N LYS A 258 18.57 -15.53 -9.54
CA LYS A 258 19.24 -16.51 -8.68
C LYS A 258 19.56 -15.96 -7.30
N ASP A 259 19.71 -14.65 -7.15
CA ASP A 259 19.96 -13.99 -5.86
C ASP A 259 18.68 -13.76 -5.07
N GLY A 260 17.51 -13.95 -5.69
CA GLY A 260 16.19 -13.80 -5.08
C GLY A 260 15.56 -12.43 -5.30
N PHE A 261 14.44 -12.17 -4.60
CA PHE A 261 13.65 -10.97 -4.85
C PHE A 261 12.91 -10.48 -3.59
N PHE A 262 12.50 -9.22 -3.66
CA PHE A 262 11.42 -8.66 -2.85
C PHE A 262 10.22 -8.37 -3.75
N LEU A 263 9.03 -8.77 -3.33
CA LEU A 263 7.77 -8.41 -3.96
C LEU A 263 6.85 -7.80 -2.91
N MET A 264 6.47 -6.54 -3.12
CA MET A 264 5.35 -5.92 -2.41
C MET A 264 4.07 -6.13 -3.21
N VAL A 265 3.00 -6.58 -2.55
CA VAL A 265 1.66 -6.71 -3.15
C VAL A 265 0.66 -5.98 -2.26
N GLU A 266 -0.11 -5.10 -2.85
CA GLU A 266 -1.06 -4.28 -2.10
C GLU A 266 -2.49 -4.44 -2.62
N GLY A 267 -3.41 -4.74 -1.70
CA GLY A 267 -4.85 -4.59 -1.90
C GLY A 267 -5.27 -3.17 -1.55
N SER A 268 -4.94 -2.22 -2.40
CA SER A 268 -5.04 -0.78 -2.13
C SER A 268 -6.46 -0.28 -1.95
N LYS A 269 -7.41 -0.85 -2.73
CA LYS A 269 -8.79 -0.33 -2.76
C LYS A 269 -9.65 -0.81 -1.61
N VAL A 270 -9.13 -1.67 -0.73
CA VAL A 270 -9.81 -2.05 0.53
C VAL A 270 -9.93 -0.83 1.44
N ASP A 271 -8.87 -0.02 1.54
CA ASP A 271 -8.87 1.25 2.28
C ASP A 271 -9.89 2.25 1.73
N TRP A 272 -9.89 2.44 0.42
CA TRP A 272 -10.81 3.39 -0.23
C TRP A 272 -12.28 2.97 -0.06
N ALA A 273 -12.56 1.68 -0.15
CA ALA A 273 -13.87 1.12 0.14
C ALA A 273 -14.30 1.35 1.59
N ALA A 274 -13.34 1.22 2.53
CA ALA A 274 -13.57 1.50 3.94
C ALA A 274 -13.82 3.01 4.19
N HIS A 275 -13.04 3.90 3.57
CA HIS A 275 -13.27 5.35 3.60
C HIS A 275 -14.64 5.74 3.11
N SER A 276 -15.11 5.11 2.05
CA SER A 276 -16.44 5.35 1.48
C SER A 276 -17.55 4.68 2.28
N ASN A 277 -17.23 3.73 3.19
CA ASN A 277 -18.19 2.87 3.88
C ASN A 277 -19.02 2.00 2.90
N ASP A 278 -18.42 1.57 1.78
CA ASP A 278 -19.08 0.74 0.77
C ASP A 278 -18.91 -0.75 1.09
N PRO A 279 -19.98 -1.46 1.50
CA PRO A 279 -19.89 -2.87 1.87
C PRO A 279 -19.60 -3.81 0.70
N ALA A 280 -20.04 -3.44 -0.51
CA ALA A 280 -19.80 -4.24 -1.71
C ALA A 280 -18.33 -4.16 -2.13
N ALA A 281 -17.77 -2.95 -2.18
CA ALA A 281 -16.38 -2.71 -2.48
C ALA A 281 -15.46 -3.38 -1.44
N LEU A 282 -15.65 -3.07 -0.14
CA LEU A 282 -14.79 -3.53 0.95
C LEU A 282 -14.59 -5.06 0.95
N LEU A 283 -15.71 -5.80 0.91
CA LEU A 283 -15.63 -7.25 1.04
C LEU A 283 -15.11 -7.95 -0.23
N ASN A 284 -15.44 -7.43 -1.41
CA ASN A 284 -14.99 -8.06 -2.66
C ASN A 284 -13.53 -7.74 -2.97
N ASP A 285 -13.05 -6.52 -2.69
CA ASP A 285 -11.62 -6.19 -2.84
C ASP A 285 -10.75 -6.91 -1.80
N PHE A 286 -11.23 -7.07 -0.55
CA PHE A 286 -10.52 -7.92 0.41
C PHE A 286 -10.47 -9.39 -0.04
N LEU A 287 -11.55 -9.95 -0.58
CA LEU A 287 -11.55 -11.32 -1.11
C LEU A 287 -10.63 -11.45 -2.34
N ALA A 288 -10.51 -10.41 -3.16
CA ALA A 288 -9.54 -10.38 -4.27
C ALA A 288 -8.09 -10.34 -3.74
N PHE A 289 -7.82 -9.60 -2.67
CA PHE A 289 -6.54 -9.63 -1.98
C PHE A 289 -6.24 -11.01 -1.39
N ASP A 290 -7.20 -11.66 -0.72
CA ASP A 290 -7.00 -13.02 -0.17
C ASP A 290 -6.70 -14.05 -1.27
N LYS A 291 -7.30 -13.93 -2.46
CA LYS A 291 -6.92 -14.76 -3.61
C LYS A 291 -5.46 -14.52 -4.04
N ALA A 292 -4.99 -13.28 -4.01
CA ALA A 292 -3.58 -12.97 -4.28
C ALA A 292 -2.66 -13.53 -3.19
N CYS A 293 -3.09 -13.50 -1.92
CA CYS A 293 -2.39 -14.19 -0.82
C CYS A 293 -2.26 -15.69 -1.10
N GLY A 294 -3.32 -16.33 -1.60
CA GLY A 294 -3.28 -17.75 -2.01
C GLY A 294 -2.18 -18.01 -3.05
N VAL A 295 -2.06 -17.16 -4.07
CA VAL A 295 -1.00 -17.26 -5.09
C VAL A 295 0.40 -17.13 -4.49
N ALA A 296 0.62 -16.15 -3.61
CA ALA A 296 1.91 -15.92 -2.96
C ALA A 296 2.29 -17.08 -2.02
N LEU A 297 1.34 -17.57 -1.23
CA LEU A 297 1.53 -18.69 -0.30
C LEU A 297 1.81 -20.01 -1.03
N ASP A 298 1.12 -20.27 -2.13
CA ASP A 298 1.35 -21.45 -2.97
C ASP A 298 2.73 -21.41 -3.62
N PHE A 299 3.14 -20.24 -4.11
CA PHE A 299 4.50 -20.04 -4.61
C PHE A 299 5.53 -20.31 -3.51
N ALA A 300 5.36 -19.71 -2.33
CA ALA A 300 6.32 -19.82 -1.23
C ALA A 300 6.48 -21.27 -0.74
N ARG A 301 5.36 -22.01 -0.63
CA ARG A 301 5.40 -23.44 -0.24
C ARG A 301 6.16 -24.30 -1.26
N ARG A 302 5.93 -24.08 -2.56
CA ARG A 302 6.66 -24.80 -3.63
C ARG A 302 8.13 -24.39 -3.71
N ASN A 303 8.43 -23.11 -3.48
CA ASN A 303 9.80 -22.60 -3.55
C ASN A 303 10.67 -23.03 -2.35
N GLY A 304 10.10 -23.16 -1.16
CA GLY A 304 10.79 -23.61 0.07
C GLY A 304 11.83 -22.64 0.65
N ASN A 305 12.03 -21.46 0.05
CA ASN A 305 12.97 -20.43 0.51
C ASN A 305 12.42 -19.00 0.36
N THR A 306 11.12 -18.86 0.59
CA THR A 306 10.35 -17.62 0.50
C THR A 306 9.59 -17.41 1.78
N THR A 307 9.69 -16.23 2.39
CA THR A 307 8.80 -15.79 3.48
C THR A 307 7.71 -14.91 2.91
N VAL A 308 6.45 -15.16 3.30
CA VAL A 308 5.29 -14.32 3.00
C VAL A 308 4.80 -13.68 4.29
N ILE A 309 4.68 -12.36 4.30
CA ILE A 309 4.17 -11.57 5.43
C ILE A 309 2.89 -10.89 4.92
N ILE A 310 1.80 -11.07 5.63
CA ILE A 310 0.48 -10.51 5.28
C ILE A 310 0.03 -9.67 6.45
N VAL A 311 -0.12 -8.36 6.24
CA VAL A 311 -0.40 -7.40 7.31
C VAL A 311 -1.10 -6.18 6.73
N PRO A 312 -2.12 -5.60 7.39
CA PRO A 312 -2.58 -4.25 7.10
C PRO A 312 -1.56 -3.22 7.57
N ASP A 313 -1.61 -2.05 7.00
CA ASP A 313 -0.81 -0.90 7.44
C ASP A 313 -1.51 -0.12 8.56
N HIS A 314 -2.83 -0.06 8.59
CA HIS A 314 -3.68 0.49 9.66
C HIS A 314 -5.10 -0.07 9.58
N GLY A 315 -5.94 0.24 10.58
CA GLY A 315 -7.38 0.04 10.53
C GLY A 315 -8.10 1.21 9.85
N ASN A 316 -9.35 0.99 9.41
CA ASN A 316 -10.16 2.04 8.81
C ASN A 316 -11.65 1.85 9.13
N SER A 317 -12.42 2.96 9.06
CA SER A 317 -13.88 3.07 9.12
C SER A 317 -14.56 2.62 10.41
N GLY A 318 -13.85 1.91 11.31
CA GLY A 318 -14.48 1.27 12.46
C GLY A 318 -15.62 0.34 12.06
N PHE A 319 -15.38 -0.43 10.97
CA PHE A 319 -16.33 -1.39 10.42
C PHE A 319 -16.70 -2.46 11.43
N SER A 320 -17.98 -2.83 11.49
CA SER A 320 -18.48 -3.91 12.34
C SER A 320 -19.45 -4.82 11.60
N LEU A 321 -19.33 -6.13 11.86
CA LEU A 321 -20.40 -7.08 11.59
C LEU A 321 -21.41 -7.00 12.74
N GLY A 322 -22.58 -6.44 12.45
CA GLY A 322 -23.59 -6.07 13.43
C GLY A 322 -23.69 -4.54 13.56
N ARG A 323 -24.71 -3.96 12.95
CA ARG A 323 -25.01 -2.54 13.09
C ARG A 323 -25.92 -2.26 14.29
N ARG A 324 -25.95 -1.02 14.75
CA ARG A 324 -26.67 -0.61 15.98
C ARG A 324 -28.16 -0.95 15.97
N ASP A 325 -28.80 -0.89 14.82
CA ASP A 325 -30.24 -1.09 14.64
C ASP A 325 -30.58 -2.49 14.08
N LEU A 326 -29.62 -3.43 14.08
CA LEU A 326 -29.85 -4.81 13.66
C LEU A 326 -30.74 -5.52 14.70
N PRO A 327 -31.98 -5.89 14.36
CA PRO A 327 -32.88 -6.55 15.29
C PRO A 327 -32.40 -7.98 15.58
N ASP A 328 -32.62 -8.45 16.81
CA ASP A 328 -32.36 -9.82 17.24
C ASP A 328 -31.01 -10.40 16.77
N TYR A 329 -29.93 -9.61 16.87
CA TYR A 329 -28.60 -9.94 16.35
C TYR A 329 -28.12 -11.36 16.70
N SER A 330 -28.50 -11.88 17.87
CA SER A 330 -28.11 -13.21 18.34
C SER A 330 -28.88 -14.37 17.69
N ARG A 331 -29.94 -14.06 16.92
CA ARG A 331 -30.79 -15.05 16.24
C ARG A 331 -30.75 -14.94 14.73
N GLN A 332 -29.95 -14.01 14.18
CA GLN A 332 -29.79 -13.86 12.74
C GLN A 332 -29.09 -15.08 12.16
N THR A 333 -29.68 -15.68 11.14
CA THR A 333 -29.07 -16.77 10.38
C THR A 333 -28.03 -16.25 9.39
N LEU A 334 -27.16 -17.12 8.91
CA LEU A 334 -26.20 -16.79 7.85
C LEU A 334 -26.90 -16.25 6.59
N GLU A 335 -28.03 -16.83 6.21
CA GLU A 335 -28.87 -16.37 5.10
C GLU A 335 -29.39 -14.94 5.32
N GLN A 336 -29.88 -14.63 6.52
CA GLN A 336 -30.41 -13.30 6.83
C GLN A 336 -29.31 -12.23 6.83
N LEU A 337 -28.10 -12.58 7.28
CA LEU A 337 -26.96 -11.64 7.32
C LEU A 337 -26.30 -11.47 5.95
N PHE A 338 -26.03 -12.56 5.25
CA PHE A 338 -25.20 -12.52 4.05
C PHE A 338 -25.94 -12.79 2.73
N GLY A 339 -27.17 -13.28 2.78
CA GLY A 339 -27.99 -13.47 1.59
C GLY A 339 -28.23 -12.18 0.78
N PRO A 340 -28.56 -11.04 1.40
CA PRO A 340 -28.60 -9.75 0.71
C PRO A 340 -27.26 -9.33 0.13
N VAL A 341 -26.20 -9.37 0.96
CA VAL A 341 -24.85 -8.91 0.59
C VAL A 341 -24.26 -9.74 -0.56
N ALA A 342 -24.55 -11.04 -0.61
CA ALA A 342 -24.08 -11.92 -1.67
C ALA A 342 -24.64 -11.57 -3.07
N LYS A 343 -25.72 -10.80 -3.11
CA LYS A 343 -26.35 -10.33 -4.36
C LYS A 343 -25.70 -9.05 -4.90
N PHE A 344 -24.89 -8.35 -4.11
CA PHE A 344 -24.20 -7.15 -4.56
C PHE A 344 -23.19 -7.52 -5.65
N GLN A 345 -23.37 -6.97 -6.85
CA GLN A 345 -22.57 -7.22 -8.04
C GLN A 345 -21.80 -5.99 -8.51
N ARG A 346 -22.03 -4.84 -7.88
CA ARG A 346 -21.34 -3.59 -8.18
C ARG A 346 -21.01 -2.84 -6.89
N THR A 347 -19.96 -2.04 -6.94
CA THR A 347 -19.73 -1.02 -5.93
C THR A 347 -20.69 0.14 -6.12
N ALA A 348 -20.79 1.02 -5.14
CA ALA A 348 -21.58 2.24 -5.31
C ALA A 348 -21.06 3.11 -6.46
N GLU A 349 -19.75 3.20 -6.66
CA GLU A 349 -19.10 3.87 -7.80
C GLU A 349 -19.50 3.23 -9.14
N GLY A 350 -19.42 1.90 -9.23
CA GLY A 350 -19.81 1.15 -10.43
C GLY A 350 -21.30 1.30 -10.75
N LEU A 351 -22.15 1.26 -9.71
CA LEU A 351 -23.57 1.44 -9.86
C LEU A 351 -23.93 2.89 -10.27
N GLU A 352 -23.25 3.90 -9.72
CA GLU A 352 -23.40 5.30 -10.15
C GLU A 352 -23.10 5.47 -11.64
N ARG A 353 -22.02 4.86 -12.14
CA ARG A 353 -21.68 4.88 -13.57
C ARG A 353 -22.81 4.29 -14.42
N ILE A 354 -23.37 3.15 -14.01
CA ILE A 354 -24.48 2.49 -14.73
C ILE A 354 -25.73 3.37 -14.70
N LEU A 355 -26.12 3.88 -13.55
CA LEU A 355 -27.30 4.72 -13.36
C LEU A 355 -27.24 6.00 -14.20
N ASN A 356 -26.07 6.64 -14.29
CA ASN A 356 -25.90 7.86 -15.07
C ASN A 356 -25.83 7.60 -16.59
N ALA A 357 -25.63 6.35 -17.02
CA ALA A 357 -25.60 5.95 -18.43
C ALA A 357 -26.96 5.42 -18.96
N GLN A 358 -27.96 5.21 -18.08
CA GLN A 358 -29.22 4.58 -18.43
C GLN A 358 -30.40 5.56 -18.21
N PRO A 359 -31.55 5.38 -18.89
CA PRO A 359 -32.75 6.16 -18.65
C PRO A 359 -33.25 6.05 -17.20
N TYR A 360 -33.89 7.11 -16.68
CA TYR A 360 -34.35 7.17 -15.29
C TYR A 360 -35.38 6.07 -14.91
N ASP A 361 -36.20 5.64 -15.83
CA ASP A 361 -37.20 4.59 -15.64
C ASP A 361 -36.58 3.19 -15.42
N SER A 362 -35.30 3.04 -15.78
CA SER A 362 -34.50 1.83 -15.51
C SER A 362 -34.01 1.75 -14.06
N LEU A 363 -34.09 2.82 -13.28
CA LEU A 363 -33.51 2.93 -11.93
C LEU A 363 -33.83 1.71 -11.04
N ARG A 364 -35.14 1.38 -10.89
CA ARG A 364 -35.55 0.24 -10.04
C ARG A 364 -35.05 -1.10 -10.58
N SER A 365 -35.06 -1.29 -11.90
CA SER A 365 -34.60 -2.51 -12.53
C SER A 365 -33.08 -2.69 -12.37
N ILE A 366 -32.31 -1.60 -12.41
CA ILE A 366 -30.85 -1.60 -12.18
C ILE A 366 -30.55 -2.09 -10.76
N PHE A 367 -31.15 -1.52 -9.71
CA PHE A 367 -30.95 -1.96 -8.33
C PHE A 367 -31.37 -3.43 -8.11
N ARG A 368 -32.50 -3.83 -8.71
CA ARG A 368 -32.94 -5.24 -8.65
C ARG A 368 -31.93 -6.17 -9.31
N THR A 369 -31.42 -5.79 -10.47
CA THR A 369 -30.51 -6.65 -11.27
C THR A 369 -29.14 -6.76 -10.63
N TYR A 370 -28.56 -5.63 -10.22
CA TYR A 370 -27.16 -5.59 -9.77
C TYR A 370 -27.00 -5.76 -8.27
N GLU A 371 -28.03 -5.41 -7.46
CA GLU A 371 -27.91 -5.44 -6.01
C GLU A 371 -28.97 -6.36 -5.34
N GLY A 372 -29.94 -6.86 -6.11
CA GLY A 372 -31.05 -7.63 -5.56
C GLY A 372 -31.95 -6.81 -4.64
N ILE A 373 -31.94 -5.47 -4.77
CA ILE A 373 -32.66 -4.53 -3.91
C ILE A 373 -33.90 -4.01 -4.61
N GLU A 374 -35.05 -4.12 -3.92
CA GLU A 374 -36.30 -3.43 -4.29
C GLU A 374 -36.33 -2.08 -3.59
N LEU A 375 -36.05 -1.00 -4.33
CA LEU A 375 -36.07 0.36 -3.77
C LEU A 375 -37.46 0.71 -3.24
N ASN A 376 -37.55 1.12 -1.98
CA ASN A 376 -38.75 1.71 -1.43
C ASN A 376 -38.96 3.15 -1.98
N ALA A 377 -40.06 3.79 -1.61
CA ALA A 377 -40.42 5.12 -2.13
C ALA A 377 -39.43 6.21 -1.70
N ASP A 378 -38.88 6.11 -0.47
CA ASP A 378 -37.93 7.08 0.07
C ASP A 378 -36.56 6.94 -0.61
N GLU A 379 -36.03 5.72 -0.73
CA GLU A 379 -34.77 5.44 -1.43
C GLU A 379 -34.81 5.89 -2.91
N HIS A 380 -35.91 5.59 -3.59
CA HIS A 380 -36.12 6.03 -4.95
C HIS A 380 -36.13 7.55 -5.06
N SER A 381 -36.86 8.23 -4.15
CA SER A 381 -36.93 9.69 -4.09
C SER A 381 -35.59 10.35 -3.82
N GLN A 382 -34.77 9.78 -2.91
CA GLN A 382 -33.43 10.29 -2.61
C GLN A 382 -32.54 10.29 -3.85
N ILE A 383 -32.56 9.22 -4.65
CA ILE A 383 -31.77 9.12 -5.88
C ILE A 383 -32.23 10.14 -6.91
N ILE A 384 -33.55 10.21 -7.22
CA ILE A 384 -34.10 11.12 -8.25
C ILE A 384 -33.82 12.59 -7.93
N ASN A 385 -33.85 12.96 -6.64
CA ASN A 385 -33.60 14.33 -6.22
C ASN A 385 -32.11 14.67 -6.05
N CYS A 386 -31.22 13.70 -6.22
CA CYS A 386 -29.77 13.92 -6.13
C CYS A 386 -29.24 14.70 -7.35
N LYS A 387 -28.45 15.75 -7.09
CA LYS A 387 -27.79 16.53 -8.16
C LYS A 387 -26.82 15.71 -9.01
N GLY A 388 -26.23 14.64 -8.45
CA GLY A 388 -25.33 13.72 -9.13
C GLY A 388 -26.03 12.75 -10.08
N TYR A 389 -27.37 12.59 -9.97
CA TYR A 389 -28.14 11.72 -10.83
C TYR A 389 -28.53 12.48 -12.10
N LYS A 390 -27.94 12.10 -13.24
CA LYS A 390 -27.96 12.90 -14.49
C LYS A 390 -28.80 12.36 -15.64
N PRO A 391 -29.45 11.16 -15.58
CA PRO A 391 -30.18 10.66 -16.76
C PRO A 391 -31.26 11.62 -17.23
N SER A 392 -31.48 11.65 -18.55
CA SER A 392 -32.48 12.54 -19.20
C SER A 392 -33.46 11.70 -20.03
N PRO A 393 -34.74 12.08 -20.09
CA PRO A 393 -35.36 13.13 -19.29
C PRO A 393 -35.96 12.57 -17.98
N ILE A 394 -35.68 13.19 -16.85
CA ILE A 394 -36.44 12.94 -15.62
C ILE A 394 -37.62 13.91 -15.63
N PRO A 395 -38.91 13.44 -15.54
CA PRO A 395 -40.06 14.32 -15.42
C PRO A 395 -39.92 15.29 -14.24
N GLU A 396 -40.26 16.56 -14.47
CA GLU A 396 -40.01 17.63 -13.49
C GLU A 396 -40.86 17.45 -12.22
N ASP A 397 -42.03 16.86 -12.32
CA ASP A 397 -42.92 16.53 -11.20
C ASP A 397 -42.35 15.44 -10.26
N LEU A 398 -41.43 14.61 -10.73
CA LEU A 398 -40.72 13.63 -9.91
C LEU A 398 -39.54 14.23 -9.14
N ARG A 399 -39.01 15.34 -9.57
CA ARG A 399 -37.94 16.09 -8.90
C ARG A 399 -38.48 17.07 -7.86
N GLN A 400 -39.21 16.60 -6.89
CA GLN A 400 -39.65 17.46 -5.80
C GLN A 400 -38.62 17.39 -4.63
N PRO A 401 -38.14 18.54 -4.12
CA PRO A 401 -37.29 18.55 -2.95
C PRO A 401 -38.04 17.94 -1.77
N ASN A 402 -37.61 16.77 -1.34
CA ASN A 402 -38.24 16.09 -0.22
C ASN A 402 -37.96 16.90 1.05
N LYS A 403 -38.97 17.50 1.67
CA LYS A 403 -38.85 18.36 2.86
C LYS A 403 -38.45 17.62 4.12
N SER A 404 -38.38 16.29 4.11
CA SER A 404 -38.13 15.46 5.30
C SER A 404 -36.84 14.67 5.28
N SER A 405 -36.09 14.61 4.17
CA SER A 405 -34.84 13.87 4.15
C SER A 405 -33.68 14.70 4.63
N VAL A 406 -33.14 14.38 5.79
CA VAL A 406 -31.76 14.71 6.14
C VAL A 406 -30.91 13.95 5.14
N LEU A 407 -30.40 14.66 4.12
CA LEU A 407 -29.46 14.10 3.15
C LEU A 407 -28.17 13.74 3.89
N TYR A 408 -27.95 12.48 4.18
CA TYR A 408 -26.70 11.99 4.78
C TYR A 408 -25.51 12.12 3.80
N SER A 409 -25.80 12.31 2.51
CA SER A 409 -24.79 12.56 1.47
C SER A 409 -25.36 13.47 0.38
N SER A 410 -24.51 14.35 -0.16
CA SER A 410 -24.82 15.19 -1.33
C SER A 410 -24.47 14.53 -2.67
N SER A 411 -23.73 13.41 -2.67
CA SER A 411 -23.33 12.67 -3.88
C SER A 411 -24.24 11.48 -4.15
N LEU A 412 -24.37 11.10 -5.41
CA LEU A 412 -25.15 9.92 -5.80
C LEU A 412 -24.53 8.66 -5.23
N GLU A 413 -23.22 8.52 -5.34
CA GLU A 413 -22.45 7.43 -4.72
C GLU A 413 -22.77 7.28 -3.23
N GLY A 414 -22.71 8.37 -2.45
CA GLY A 414 -23.03 8.35 -1.02
C GLY A 414 -24.46 7.94 -0.69
N ILE A 415 -25.44 8.28 -1.56
CA ILE A 415 -26.83 7.80 -1.42
C ILE A 415 -26.89 6.29 -1.68
N ILE A 416 -26.21 5.80 -2.71
CA ILE A 416 -26.12 4.37 -3.02
C ILE A 416 -25.49 3.61 -1.85
N ILE A 417 -24.37 4.08 -1.30
CA ILE A 417 -23.70 3.50 -0.13
C ILE A 417 -24.67 3.39 1.05
N ASN A 418 -25.41 4.43 1.34
CA ASN A 418 -26.41 4.40 2.41
C ASN A 418 -27.50 3.34 2.17
N ILE A 419 -27.93 3.16 0.93
CA ILE A 419 -28.90 2.11 0.56
C ILE A 419 -28.27 0.74 0.76
N LEU A 420 -27.07 0.48 0.21
CA LEU A 420 -26.36 -0.80 0.38
C LEU A 420 -26.12 -1.13 1.86
N THR A 421 -25.71 -0.14 2.66
CA THR A 421 -25.51 -0.30 4.10
C THR A 421 -26.81 -0.66 4.83
N LYS A 422 -27.95 0.00 4.50
CA LYS A 422 -29.26 -0.34 5.09
C LYS A 422 -29.72 -1.76 4.76
N HIS A 423 -29.35 -2.26 3.61
CA HIS A 423 -29.65 -3.62 3.16
C HIS A 423 -28.57 -4.64 3.55
N SER A 424 -27.64 -4.29 4.43
CA SER A 424 -26.57 -5.13 4.94
C SER A 424 -26.60 -5.20 6.49
N PRO A 425 -25.91 -6.17 7.12
CA PRO A 425 -25.79 -6.24 8.57
C PRO A 425 -24.68 -5.34 9.14
N PHE A 426 -24.03 -4.51 8.33
CA PHE A 426 -22.80 -3.83 8.69
C PHE A 426 -23.03 -2.45 9.30
N GLY A 427 -22.13 -2.08 10.22
CA GLY A 427 -22.06 -0.78 10.84
C GLY A 427 -20.69 -0.11 10.63
N TRP A 428 -20.69 1.22 10.69
CA TRP A 428 -19.54 2.07 10.49
C TRP A 428 -19.53 3.16 11.56
N THR A 429 -18.35 3.51 12.07
CA THR A 429 -18.22 4.58 13.07
C THR A 429 -17.63 5.86 12.49
N THR A 430 -16.86 5.76 11.41
CA THR A 430 -16.19 6.89 10.76
C THR A 430 -15.98 6.61 9.28
N GLY A 431 -15.60 7.61 8.51
CA GLY A 431 -15.05 7.48 7.14
C GLY A 431 -13.54 7.70 7.12
N GLY A 432 -12.84 7.51 8.25
CA GLY A 432 -11.41 7.71 8.38
C GLY A 432 -10.72 6.52 9.05
N HIS A 433 -9.39 6.61 9.17
CA HIS A 433 -8.60 5.57 9.80
C HIS A 433 -8.95 5.38 11.27
N THR A 434 -8.69 4.19 11.79
CA THR A 434 -8.92 3.79 13.17
C THR A 434 -7.66 3.22 13.80
N GLY A 435 -7.52 3.35 15.12
CA GLY A 435 -6.27 3.09 15.85
C GLY A 435 -6.23 1.73 16.55
N GLU A 436 -6.97 0.73 16.05
CA GLU A 436 -6.86 -0.64 16.54
C GLU A 436 -5.60 -1.34 16.04
N GLU A 437 -5.18 -2.41 16.73
CA GLU A 437 -4.16 -3.31 16.24
C GLU A 437 -4.66 -4.08 15.01
N VAL A 438 -3.79 -4.22 14.01
CA VAL A 438 -4.10 -4.98 12.80
C VAL A 438 -3.62 -6.43 12.91
N PHE A 439 -4.17 -7.34 12.12
CA PHE A 439 -3.74 -8.74 12.12
C PHE A 439 -2.35 -8.93 11.51
N LEU A 440 -1.66 -9.99 11.93
CA LEU A 440 -0.43 -10.47 11.32
C LEU A 440 -0.57 -11.93 10.93
N ALA A 441 -0.32 -12.24 9.66
CA ALA A 441 -0.18 -13.60 9.17
C ALA A 441 1.18 -13.78 8.49
N VAL A 442 1.91 -14.84 8.85
CA VAL A 442 3.25 -15.08 8.31
C VAL A 442 3.43 -16.55 7.96
N TYR A 443 3.77 -16.81 6.70
CA TYR A 443 4.38 -18.06 6.27
C TYR A 443 5.91 -17.91 6.23
N ASN A 444 6.61 -18.72 6.98
CA ASN A 444 8.06 -18.86 6.88
C ASN A 444 8.41 -20.35 6.75
N PRO A 445 9.26 -20.77 5.82
CA PRO A 445 9.54 -22.20 5.55
C PRO A 445 10.16 -22.93 6.73
N ARG A 446 10.65 -22.20 7.74
CA ARG A 446 11.22 -22.75 8.99
C ARG A 446 10.35 -22.46 10.21
N SER A 447 9.12 -22.01 10.01
CA SER A 447 8.17 -21.61 11.07
C SER A 447 8.69 -20.52 12.02
N GLN A 448 9.73 -19.79 11.64
CA GLN A 448 10.31 -18.68 12.41
C GLN A 448 9.52 -17.39 12.08
N ARG A 449 8.56 -17.06 12.92
CA ARG A 449 7.64 -15.93 12.71
C ARG A 449 7.36 -15.21 14.03
N PRO A 450 7.06 -13.91 14.00
CA PRO A 450 6.59 -13.18 15.18
C PRO A 450 5.29 -13.82 15.70
N MET A 451 5.10 -13.81 17.01
CA MET A 451 3.93 -14.35 17.68
C MET A 451 3.41 -13.36 18.71
N GLY A 452 2.10 -13.28 18.85
CA GLY A 452 1.46 -12.33 19.77
C GLY A 452 1.38 -10.91 19.20
N MET A 453 1.42 -9.89 20.06
CA MET A 453 1.39 -8.50 19.64
C MET A 453 2.81 -7.99 19.39
N THR A 454 3.05 -7.41 18.23
CA THR A 454 4.29 -6.71 17.86
C THR A 454 4.00 -5.24 17.55
N THR A 455 5.04 -4.44 17.36
CA THR A 455 4.94 -3.08 16.80
C THR A 455 5.36 -3.08 15.32
N ASN A 456 5.00 -2.04 14.57
CA ASN A 456 5.45 -1.88 13.20
C ASN A 456 6.99 -1.83 13.08
N THR A 457 7.70 -1.26 14.06
CA THR A 457 9.18 -1.26 14.11
C THR A 457 9.77 -2.65 14.40
N GLU A 458 9.11 -3.46 15.24
CA GLU A 458 9.53 -4.85 15.49
C GLU A 458 9.31 -5.75 14.29
N LEU A 459 8.18 -5.57 13.57
CA LEU A 459 7.92 -6.26 12.31
C LEU A 459 8.97 -5.89 11.26
N ALA A 460 9.33 -4.62 11.16
CA ALA A 460 10.40 -4.17 10.27
C ALA A 460 11.75 -4.85 10.59
N ARG A 461 12.12 -4.97 11.88
CA ARG A 461 13.33 -5.71 12.29
C ARG A 461 13.28 -7.18 11.89
N TYR A 462 12.10 -7.82 12.02
CA TYR A 462 11.90 -9.18 11.51
C TYR A 462 12.14 -9.25 9.99
N ILE A 463 11.56 -8.32 9.19
CA ILE A 463 11.78 -8.25 7.74
C ILE A 463 13.28 -8.09 7.43
N GLN A 464 13.96 -7.18 8.10
CA GLN A 464 15.39 -6.94 7.91
C GLN A 464 16.24 -8.19 8.28
N SER A 465 15.86 -8.91 9.34
CA SER A 465 16.58 -10.12 9.77
C SER A 465 16.52 -11.24 8.74
N LEU A 466 15.43 -11.34 7.94
CA LEU A 466 15.29 -12.31 6.86
C LEU A 466 16.37 -12.17 5.77
N TRP A 467 17.00 -11.01 5.67
CA TRP A 467 18.12 -10.75 4.76
C TRP A 467 19.44 -10.39 5.49
N GLY A 468 19.47 -10.55 6.82
CA GLY A 468 20.64 -10.23 7.64
C GLY A 468 21.01 -8.75 7.62
N MET A 469 20.03 -7.87 7.47
CA MET A 469 20.16 -6.41 7.40
C MET A 469 19.83 -5.72 8.72
N GLU A 470 19.37 -6.44 9.72
CA GLU A 470 19.07 -5.87 11.03
C GLU A 470 20.30 -5.15 11.61
N GLY A 471 20.10 -3.94 12.11
CA GLY A 471 21.17 -3.07 12.64
C GLY A 471 22.12 -2.48 11.58
N LYS A 472 21.88 -2.72 10.28
CA LYS A 472 22.75 -2.23 9.20
C LYS A 472 22.10 -1.13 8.35
N MET A 473 20.80 -0.93 8.48
CA MET A 473 20.04 -0.04 7.62
C MET A 473 20.45 1.43 7.78
N ASP A 474 20.77 1.88 9.00
CA ASP A 474 21.23 3.26 9.22
C ASP A 474 22.57 3.55 8.53
N ALA A 475 23.53 2.64 8.65
CA ALA A 475 24.81 2.79 7.96
C ALA A 475 24.66 2.78 6.43
N PHE A 476 23.74 1.97 5.91
CA PHE A 476 23.41 1.97 4.50
C PHE A 476 22.73 3.26 4.06
N THR A 477 21.75 3.75 4.84
CA THR A 477 21.12 5.06 4.61
C THR A 477 22.15 6.18 4.53
N ASP A 478 23.07 6.25 5.49
CA ASP A 478 24.14 7.27 5.53
C ASP A 478 25.12 7.16 4.37
N GLN A 479 25.22 6.00 3.75
CA GLN A 479 26.07 5.80 2.57
C GLN A 479 25.42 6.31 1.28
N ILE A 480 24.12 6.05 1.09
CA ILE A 480 23.44 6.37 -0.17
C ILE A 480 22.71 7.70 -0.14
N PHE A 481 22.39 8.23 1.04
CA PHE A 481 21.68 9.49 1.25
C PHE A 481 22.44 10.45 2.17
N ALA A 482 23.72 10.72 1.85
CA ALA A 482 24.50 11.69 2.59
C ALA A 482 24.14 13.12 2.16
N PRO A 483 24.07 14.11 3.08
CA PRO A 483 23.84 15.51 2.75
C PRO A 483 24.95 16.05 1.84
N HIS A 484 24.60 16.70 0.73
CA HIS A 484 25.58 17.22 -0.25
C HIS A 484 26.61 18.15 0.38
N LYS A 485 26.22 18.98 1.35
CA LYS A 485 27.12 19.88 2.07
C LYS A 485 28.22 19.14 2.82
N SER A 486 27.92 17.93 3.31
CA SER A 486 28.91 17.07 3.95
C SER A 486 29.82 16.36 2.94
N VAL A 487 29.23 15.84 1.85
CA VAL A 487 29.98 15.12 0.79
C VAL A 487 30.94 16.04 0.06
N PHE A 488 30.54 17.28 -0.19
CA PHE A 488 31.27 18.26 -1.01
C PHE A 488 31.76 19.46 -0.22
N ALA A 489 32.09 19.33 1.06
CA ALA A 489 32.48 20.42 1.95
C ALA A 489 33.64 21.30 1.40
N ASN A 490 34.56 20.73 0.60
CA ASN A 490 35.73 21.41 0.03
C ASN A 490 35.56 21.76 -1.45
N TYR A 491 34.33 21.73 -1.98
CA TYR A 491 34.03 21.97 -3.39
C TYR A 491 33.10 23.19 -3.54
N GLN A 492 33.12 23.81 -4.70
CA GLN A 492 32.16 24.85 -5.05
C GLN A 492 30.83 24.20 -5.43
N MET A 493 29.73 24.71 -4.89
CA MET A 493 28.39 24.12 -5.08
C MET A 493 27.40 25.19 -5.50
N GLU A 494 26.57 24.89 -6.47
CA GLU A 494 25.47 25.74 -6.94
C GLU A 494 24.21 24.88 -7.12
N ILE A 495 23.05 25.34 -6.63
CA ILE A 495 21.77 24.73 -6.84
C ILE A 495 20.95 25.57 -7.79
N THR A 496 20.70 25.05 -8.99
CA THR A 496 19.78 25.64 -9.95
C THR A 496 18.38 25.13 -9.69
N LYS A 497 17.41 26.03 -9.46
CA LYS A 497 16.00 25.71 -9.22
C LYS A 497 15.16 26.19 -10.41
N PRO A 498 14.70 25.31 -11.29
CA PRO A 498 13.82 25.68 -12.40
C PRO A 498 12.47 26.20 -11.89
N GLU A 499 11.91 27.22 -12.55
CA GLU A 499 10.55 27.71 -12.27
C GLU A 499 9.46 26.86 -12.94
N GLN A 500 9.85 26.06 -13.91
CA GLN A 500 8.95 25.26 -14.71
C GLN A 500 8.41 24.08 -13.90
N LYS A 501 7.08 23.85 -13.96
CA LYS A 501 6.42 22.75 -13.27
C LYS A 501 6.99 21.40 -13.71
N ASN A 502 7.24 20.50 -12.74
CA ASN A 502 7.78 19.16 -12.97
C ASN A 502 9.19 19.15 -13.62
N VAL A 503 9.93 20.23 -13.49
CA VAL A 503 11.36 20.27 -13.76
C VAL A 503 12.08 20.44 -12.42
N TRP A 504 13.03 19.56 -12.16
CA TRP A 504 13.56 19.39 -10.81
C TRP A 504 14.91 20.11 -10.63
N PRO A 505 15.28 20.47 -9.39
CA PRO A 505 16.55 21.10 -9.07
C PRO A 505 17.76 20.29 -9.52
N VAL A 506 18.84 21.01 -9.86
CA VAL A 506 20.12 20.43 -10.26
C VAL A 506 21.22 21.00 -9.35
N LEU A 507 21.99 20.11 -8.73
CA LEU A 507 23.19 20.46 -7.98
C LEU A 507 24.40 20.37 -8.91
N THR A 508 25.07 21.49 -9.13
CA THR A 508 26.37 21.57 -9.81
C THR A 508 27.48 21.64 -8.76
N VAL A 509 28.46 20.74 -8.88
CA VAL A 509 29.64 20.73 -7.99
C VAL A 509 30.90 20.79 -8.81
N THR A 510 31.79 21.73 -8.46
CA THR A 510 33.07 21.96 -9.15
C THR A 510 34.23 21.83 -8.17
N ASN A 511 35.23 21.03 -8.55
CA ASN A 511 36.49 20.99 -7.82
C ASN A 511 37.36 22.19 -8.22
N PRO A 512 37.62 23.15 -7.30
CA PRO A 512 38.40 24.37 -7.63
C PRO A 512 39.86 24.07 -7.96
N ALA A 513 40.39 22.90 -7.53
CA ALA A 513 41.80 22.57 -7.74
C ALA A 513 42.11 22.05 -9.16
N ASN A 514 41.14 21.39 -9.80
CA ASN A 514 41.35 20.73 -11.11
C ASN A 514 40.29 21.07 -12.16
N GLY A 515 39.24 21.85 -11.79
CA GLY A 515 38.15 22.25 -12.66
C GLY A 515 37.15 21.13 -13.00
N LYS A 516 37.30 19.90 -12.46
CA LYS A 516 36.34 18.83 -12.70
C LYS A 516 34.98 19.21 -12.14
N GLN A 517 33.93 18.83 -12.86
CA GLN A 517 32.54 19.16 -12.53
C GLN A 517 31.63 17.97 -12.62
N ILE A 518 30.61 17.91 -11.76
CA ILE A 518 29.45 17.04 -11.87
C ILE A 518 28.16 17.87 -11.77
N LYS A 519 27.09 17.35 -12.41
CA LYS A 519 25.71 17.83 -12.22
C LYS A 519 24.85 16.68 -11.75
N ALA A 520 24.23 16.81 -10.58
CA ALA A 520 23.36 15.82 -9.96
C ALA A 520 21.90 16.26 -10.07
N TYR A 521 21.06 15.45 -10.66
CA TYR A 521 19.66 15.77 -10.96
C TYR A 521 18.74 15.21 -9.87
N ALA A 522 17.95 16.06 -9.22
CA ALA A 522 17.02 15.66 -8.19
C ALA A 522 15.95 14.70 -8.74
N PHE A 523 15.47 13.79 -7.88
CA PHE A 523 14.44 12.78 -8.15
C PHE A 523 14.73 11.87 -9.34
N SER A 524 16.01 11.69 -9.61
CA SER A 524 16.54 10.84 -10.66
C SER A 524 17.82 10.15 -10.17
N ASN A 525 18.27 9.15 -10.89
CA ASN A 525 19.59 8.54 -10.68
C ASN A 525 20.65 9.06 -11.66
N LYS A 526 20.36 10.18 -12.33
CA LYS A 526 21.23 10.77 -13.36
C LYS A 526 22.28 11.69 -12.75
N VAL A 527 23.53 11.51 -13.16
CA VAL A 527 24.64 12.43 -12.92
C VAL A 527 25.34 12.69 -14.25
N GLU A 528 25.67 13.94 -14.54
CA GLU A 528 26.56 14.29 -15.66
C GLU A 528 27.94 14.61 -15.10
N VAL A 529 28.98 14.07 -15.75
CA VAL A 529 30.38 14.16 -15.31
C VAL A 529 31.24 14.78 -16.40
N GLY A 530 32.07 15.78 -16.02
CA GLY A 530 33.00 16.45 -16.93
C GLY A 530 32.36 17.51 -17.83
N SER A 531 33.20 18.19 -18.63
CA SER A 531 32.79 19.23 -19.58
C SER A 531 31.97 18.68 -20.76
N ASP A 532 32.17 17.45 -21.11
CA ASP A 532 31.46 16.70 -22.16
C ASP A 532 30.13 16.10 -21.69
N ALA A 533 29.73 16.38 -20.45
CA ALA A 533 28.45 15.98 -19.83
C ALA A 533 28.15 14.47 -19.96
N LYS A 534 29.17 13.62 -19.76
CA LYS A 534 29.01 12.18 -19.80
C LYS A 534 27.99 11.72 -18.74
N THR A 535 26.89 11.14 -19.19
CA THR A 535 25.86 10.65 -18.28
C THR A 535 26.29 9.37 -17.56
N VAL A 536 26.17 9.38 -16.23
CA VAL A 536 26.32 8.22 -15.34
C VAL A 536 24.99 7.97 -14.63
N ARG A 537 24.62 6.70 -14.50
CA ARG A 537 23.42 6.26 -13.76
C ARG A 537 23.85 5.65 -12.44
N LEU A 538 23.28 6.15 -11.34
CA LEU A 538 23.55 5.65 -10.00
C LEU A 538 22.65 4.46 -9.67
N PRO A 539 23.03 3.62 -8.69
CA PRO A 539 22.17 2.54 -8.19
C PRO A 539 21.03 3.04 -7.29
N SER A 540 21.06 4.29 -6.82
CA SER A 540 20.04 4.96 -6.01
C SER A 540 19.59 6.26 -6.64
N VAL A 541 18.41 6.72 -6.27
CA VAL A 541 17.93 8.06 -6.64
C VAL A 541 18.65 9.13 -5.83
N ILE A 542 18.72 10.32 -6.38
CA ILE A 542 19.17 11.55 -5.71
C ILE A 542 17.91 12.28 -5.25
N THR A 543 17.80 12.60 -3.98
CA THR A 543 16.65 13.34 -3.46
C THR A 543 17.03 14.79 -3.16
N TYR A 544 16.07 15.69 -3.28
CA TYR A 544 16.20 17.07 -2.87
C TYR A 544 15.03 17.44 -1.96
N VAL A 545 15.34 18.05 -0.83
CA VAL A 545 14.35 18.53 0.13
C VAL A 545 14.43 20.05 0.19
N ASP A 546 13.37 20.69 -0.27
CA ASP A 546 13.27 22.15 -0.36
C ASP A 546 13.21 22.84 1.01
N ARG A 547 12.64 22.16 2.03
CA ARG A 547 12.53 22.69 3.40
C ARG A 547 13.85 23.00 4.08
N ASN A 548 14.89 22.24 3.78
CA ASN A 548 16.23 22.43 4.34
C ASN A 548 17.29 22.76 3.27
N ASP A 549 16.85 22.93 2.02
CA ASP A 549 17.70 23.20 0.86
C ASP A 549 18.85 22.20 0.73
N MET A 550 18.50 20.89 0.77
CA MET A 550 19.47 19.81 0.88
C MET A 550 19.26 18.76 -0.21
N PHE A 551 20.34 18.47 -0.95
CA PHE A 551 20.45 17.25 -1.73
C PHE A 551 20.97 16.12 -0.85
N TYR A 552 20.38 14.94 -0.98
CA TYR A 552 20.84 13.68 -0.39
C TYR A 552 21.23 12.73 -1.52
N LEU A 553 22.48 12.23 -1.45
CA LEU A 553 23.11 11.51 -2.56
C LEU A 553 24.23 10.58 -2.05
N PRO A 554 24.68 9.61 -2.87
CA PRO A 554 25.74 8.69 -2.44
C PRO A 554 27.07 9.40 -2.15
N LYS A 555 27.70 9.04 -1.03
CA LYS A 555 29.05 9.53 -0.65
C LYS A 555 30.10 9.30 -1.73
N THR A 556 29.93 8.26 -2.53
CA THR A 556 30.88 7.89 -3.60
C THR A 556 30.94 8.87 -4.75
N LEU A 557 29.97 9.80 -4.87
CA LEU A 557 29.96 10.81 -5.93
C LEU A 557 31.18 11.74 -5.91
N VAL A 558 31.77 11.98 -4.74
CA VAL A 558 33.01 12.76 -4.61
C VAL A 558 34.17 12.19 -5.45
N ASN A 559 34.14 10.89 -5.78
CA ASN A 559 35.22 10.25 -6.55
C ASN A 559 35.29 10.74 -8.00
N TYR A 560 34.20 11.26 -8.57
CA TYR A 560 34.20 11.83 -9.92
C TYR A 560 34.88 13.21 -9.99
N LEU A 561 35.17 13.83 -8.85
CA LEU A 561 35.81 15.14 -8.75
C LEU A 561 37.31 15.08 -8.37
N LYS A 562 37.79 13.91 -7.97
CA LYS A 562 39.21 13.68 -7.61
C LYS A 562 40.14 13.57 -8.85
#